data_e7fd4cea7b23ad6a0754ac3b831d4320
#
_entry.id   e7fd4cea7b23ad6a0754ac3b831d4320
#
_cell.length_a   1.000
_cell.length_b   1.000
_cell.length_c   1.000
_cell.angle_alpha   90.00
_cell.angle_beta   90.00
_cell.angle_gamma   90.00
#
_symmetry.space_group_name_H-M   'P 1'
#
loop_
_entity.id
_entity.type
_entity.pdbx_description
1 polymer ?
#
loop_
_entity_poly.entity_id
_entity_poly.type
_entity_poly.pdbx_seq_one_letter_code
_entity_poly.pdbx_strand_id
1 'polypeptide(L)'
;ELQALGEAQLDLRRDLFEPLDLPPKLIDALAELKRITNFEGRRRQAQLVGKLMRQLEDQQIDAVRAALEVQRKGSAADTLRLHAAENWRDRLIAEDAAVNAWVTQYPETDVQQLRALVRQARKDVPAPTDARVAEATGQAPRQGRAYRELFQLVRDALTRAEAGTPQVQAIDAEDAGYTDDSRAG
;
A
#
# COMPACT_ATOMS: atom_id res chain seq x y z
N GLU A 1 -10.14 -13.42 -19.72
CA GLU A 1 -10.05 -12.06 -19.15
C GLU A 1 -11.10 -11.85 -18.06
N LEU A 2 -12.41 -11.94 -18.32
CA LEU A 2 -13.49 -11.72 -17.33
C LEU A 2 -13.48 -12.74 -16.17
N GLN A 3 -13.06 -13.99 -16.40
CA GLN A 3 -12.89 -14.96 -15.31
C GLN A 3 -11.79 -14.50 -14.34
N ALA A 4 -10.64 -14.07 -14.86
CA ALA A 4 -9.56 -13.56 -14.02
C ALA A 4 -9.97 -12.29 -13.24
N LEU A 5 -10.78 -11.41 -13.87
CA LEU A 5 -11.36 -10.24 -13.21
C LEU A 5 -12.30 -10.66 -12.08
N GLY A 6 -13.11 -11.71 -12.29
CA GLY A 6 -13.97 -12.29 -11.26
C GLY A 6 -13.16 -12.89 -10.10
N GLU A 7 -12.11 -13.64 -10.40
CA GLU A 7 -11.24 -14.23 -9.38
C GLU A 7 -10.49 -13.17 -8.56
N ALA A 8 -10.07 -12.06 -9.18
CA ALA A 8 -9.39 -10.96 -8.51
C ALA A 8 -10.27 -10.29 -7.44
N GLN A 9 -11.59 -10.35 -7.56
CA GLN A 9 -12.51 -9.81 -6.55
C GLN A 9 -12.47 -10.56 -5.21
N LEU A 10 -11.94 -11.79 -5.16
CA LEU A 10 -11.82 -12.57 -3.92
C LEU A 10 -10.91 -11.92 -2.88
N ASP A 11 -9.96 -11.12 -3.34
CA ASP A 11 -8.99 -10.42 -2.51
C ASP A 11 -9.35 -8.93 -2.33
N LEU A 12 -10.49 -8.49 -2.89
CA LEU A 12 -10.94 -7.12 -2.76
C LEU A 12 -11.34 -6.82 -1.31
N ARG A 13 -10.89 -5.66 -0.80
CA ARG A 13 -11.29 -5.18 0.53
C ARG A 13 -12.78 -4.96 0.57
N ARG A 14 -13.36 -5.19 1.75
CA ARG A 14 -14.80 -5.13 1.96
C ARG A 14 -15.39 -3.76 1.61
N ASP A 15 -14.70 -2.68 1.98
CA ASP A 15 -15.10 -1.30 1.71
C ASP A 15 -15.13 -0.95 0.21
N LEU A 16 -14.37 -1.68 -0.62
CA LEU A 16 -14.38 -1.54 -2.07
C LEU A 16 -15.34 -2.53 -2.75
N PHE A 17 -15.64 -3.66 -2.11
CA PHE A 17 -16.53 -4.67 -2.65
C PHE A 17 -18.02 -4.34 -2.39
N GLU A 18 -18.38 -3.89 -1.19
CA GLU A 18 -19.78 -3.61 -0.81
C GLU A 18 -20.47 -2.57 -1.70
N PRO A 19 -19.81 -1.50 -2.20
CA PRO A 19 -20.44 -0.55 -3.09
C PRO A 19 -20.69 -1.08 -4.52
N LEU A 20 -20.11 -2.24 -4.88
CA LEU A 20 -20.33 -2.83 -6.20
C LEU A 20 -21.73 -3.43 -6.25
N ASP A 21 -22.58 -2.89 -7.10
CA ASP A 21 -23.95 -3.41 -7.31
C ASP A 21 -23.90 -4.67 -8.18
N LEU A 22 -23.45 -5.77 -7.56
CA LEU A 22 -23.29 -7.06 -8.21
C LEU A 22 -24.54 -7.94 -8.01
N PRO A 23 -24.92 -8.73 -9.03
CA PRO A 23 -26.02 -9.67 -8.90
C PRO A 23 -25.79 -10.67 -7.75
N PRO A 24 -26.81 -11.00 -6.93
CA PRO A 24 -26.69 -11.93 -5.81
C PRO A 24 -26.07 -13.27 -6.20
N LYS A 25 -26.42 -13.79 -7.37
CA LYS A 25 -25.84 -15.05 -7.90
C LYS A 25 -24.32 -15.00 -8.08
N LEU A 26 -23.78 -13.85 -8.46
CA LEU A 26 -22.32 -13.66 -8.58
C LEU A 26 -21.67 -13.57 -7.20
N ILE A 27 -22.29 -12.86 -6.27
CA ILE A 27 -21.80 -12.75 -4.88
C ILE A 27 -21.73 -14.13 -4.24
N ASP A 28 -22.81 -14.94 -4.36
CA ASP A 28 -22.83 -16.31 -3.85
C ASP A 28 -21.77 -17.21 -4.51
N ALA A 29 -21.60 -17.07 -5.83
CA ALA A 29 -20.59 -17.84 -6.56
C ALA A 29 -19.17 -17.48 -6.13
N LEU A 30 -18.88 -16.20 -5.85
CA LEU A 30 -17.60 -15.73 -5.32
C LEU A 30 -17.37 -16.23 -3.89
N ALA A 31 -18.38 -16.16 -3.03
CA ALA A 31 -18.30 -16.68 -1.66
C ALA A 31 -18.00 -18.19 -1.65
N GLU A 32 -18.65 -18.95 -2.52
CA GLU A 32 -18.38 -20.38 -2.66
C GLU A 32 -16.97 -20.65 -3.21
N LEU A 33 -16.53 -19.89 -4.22
CA LEU A 33 -15.16 -20.00 -4.76
C LEU A 33 -14.08 -19.78 -3.69
N LYS A 34 -14.34 -18.89 -2.75
CA LYS A 34 -13.44 -18.64 -1.61
C LYS A 34 -13.36 -19.81 -0.64
N ARG A 35 -14.43 -20.61 -0.51
CA ARG A 35 -14.53 -21.75 0.42
C ARG A 35 -13.95 -23.04 -0.15
N ILE A 36 -13.99 -23.22 -1.47
CA ILE A 36 -13.52 -24.46 -2.12
C ILE A 36 -12.01 -24.56 -2.06
N THR A 37 -11.51 -25.65 -1.49
CA THR A 37 -10.07 -25.95 -1.36
C THR A 37 -9.54 -26.94 -2.38
N ASN A 38 -10.40 -27.86 -2.90
CA ASN A 38 -9.97 -28.83 -3.88
C ASN A 38 -9.83 -28.20 -5.29
N PHE A 39 -8.82 -28.61 -6.01
CA PHE A 39 -8.44 -28.04 -7.30
C PHE A 39 -9.55 -28.11 -8.36
N GLU A 40 -10.15 -29.29 -8.55
CA GLU A 40 -11.18 -29.49 -9.56
C GLU A 40 -12.48 -28.72 -9.27
N GLY A 41 -12.90 -28.69 -7.99
CA GLY A 41 -14.04 -27.92 -7.56
C GLY A 41 -13.80 -26.42 -7.74
N ARG A 42 -12.62 -25.93 -7.34
CA ARG A 42 -12.23 -24.52 -7.53
C ARG A 42 -12.22 -24.13 -9.01
N ARG A 43 -11.68 -24.97 -9.87
CA ARG A 43 -11.65 -24.74 -11.32
C ARG A 43 -13.06 -24.61 -11.90
N ARG A 44 -13.98 -25.53 -11.56
CA ARG A 44 -15.37 -25.46 -12.03
C ARG A 44 -16.09 -24.21 -11.50
N GLN A 45 -15.91 -23.90 -10.25
CA GLN A 45 -16.51 -22.71 -9.65
C GLN A 45 -15.97 -21.41 -10.27
N ALA A 46 -14.69 -21.32 -10.55
CA ALA A 46 -14.08 -20.20 -11.28
C ALA A 46 -14.67 -20.03 -12.69
N GLN A 47 -14.93 -21.15 -13.38
CA GLN A 47 -15.63 -21.11 -14.69
C GLN A 47 -17.06 -20.56 -14.55
N LEU A 48 -17.78 -20.94 -13.49
CA LEU A 48 -19.11 -20.39 -13.20
C LEU A 48 -19.05 -18.89 -12.95
N VAL A 49 -18.11 -18.43 -12.11
CA VAL A 49 -17.85 -17.00 -11.89
C VAL A 49 -17.57 -16.30 -13.23
N GLY A 50 -16.70 -16.84 -14.06
CA GLY A 50 -16.42 -16.29 -15.39
C GLY A 50 -17.66 -16.23 -16.30
N LYS A 51 -18.57 -17.20 -16.20
CA LYS A 51 -19.85 -17.17 -16.93
C LYS A 51 -20.76 -16.06 -16.42
N LEU A 52 -20.85 -15.89 -15.10
CA LEU A 52 -21.69 -14.84 -14.49
C LEU A 52 -21.10 -13.45 -14.78
N MET A 53 -19.79 -13.28 -14.76
CA MET A 53 -19.12 -12.03 -15.14
C MET A 53 -19.45 -11.58 -16.57
N ARG A 54 -19.65 -12.51 -17.51
CA ARG A 54 -20.06 -12.19 -18.87
C ARG A 54 -21.52 -11.73 -19.01
N GLN A 55 -22.31 -11.88 -17.96
CA GLN A 55 -23.70 -11.43 -17.90
C GLN A 55 -23.86 -10.05 -17.27
N LEU A 56 -22.76 -9.48 -16.75
CA LEU A 56 -22.73 -8.13 -16.20
C LEU A 56 -22.82 -7.10 -17.33
N GLU A 57 -23.39 -5.96 -17.01
CA GLU A 57 -23.33 -4.77 -17.87
C GLU A 57 -21.92 -4.18 -17.85
N ASP A 58 -21.55 -3.48 -18.92
CA ASP A 58 -20.23 -2.86 -19.05
C ASP A 58 -19.90 -1.93 -17.88
N GLN A 59 -20.90 -1.16 -17.42
CA GLN A 59 -20.76 -0.26 -16.25
C GLN A 59 -20.38 -1.04 -14.98
N GLN A 60 -20.94 -2.21 -14.74
CA GLN A 60 -20.60 -3.04 -13.58
C GLN A 60 -19.19 -3.62 -13.70
N ILE A 61 -18.78 -4.02 -14.91
CA ILE A 61 -17.43 -4.51 -15.19
C ILE A 61 -16.41 -3.39 -14.94
N ASP A 62 -16.70 -2.17 -15.38
CA ASP A 62 -15.83 -1.02 -15.19
C ASP A 62 -15.74 -0.61 -13.71
N ALA A 63 -16.83 -0.70 -12.96
CA ALA A 63 -16.82 -0.48 -11.51
C ALA A 63 -15.91 -1.50 -10.78
N VAL A 64 -15.96 -2.77 -11.18
CA VAL A 64 -15.07 -3.81 -10.63
C VAL A 64 -13.60 -3.50 -10.97
N ARG A 65 -13.30 -3.10 -12.20
CA ARG A 65 -11.94 -2.71 -12.61
C ARG A 65 -11.43 -1.51 -11.80
N ALA A 66 -12.29 -0.50 -11.63
CA ALA A 66 -11.95 0.69 -10.87
C ALA A 66 -11.65 0.36 -9.39
N ALA A 67 -12.47 -0.49 -8.76
CA ALA A 67 -12.26 -0.92 -7.38
C ALA A 67 -10.94 -1.69 -7.20
N LEU A 68 -10.61 -2.59 -8.11
CA LEU A 68 -9.33 -3.32 -8.12
C LEU A 68 -8.14 -2.38 -8.33
N GLU A 69 -8.29 -1.38 -9.17
CA GLU A 69 -7.23 -0.38 -9.41
C GLU A 69 -7.00 0.50 -8.18
N VAL A 70 -8.06 0.93 -7.50
CA VAL A 70 -7.98 1.67 -6.22
C VAL A 70 -7.23 0.84 -5.18
N GLN A 71 -7.57 -0.45 -5.03
CA GLN A 71 -6.86 -1.34 -4.11
C GLN A 71 -5.38 -1.50 -4.49
N ARG A 72 -5.09 -1.69 -5.78
CA ARG A 72 -3.72 -1.85 -6.28
C ARG A 72 -2.86 -0.60 -6.00
N LYS A 73 -3.41 0.58 -6.25
CA LYS A 73 -2.72 1.86 -5.98
C LYS A 73 -2.49 2.06 -4.49
N GLY A 74 -3.49 1.76 -3.65
CA GLY A 74 -3.36 1.82 -2.20
C GLY A 74 -2.26 0.89 -1.67
N SER A 75 -2.25 -0.37 -2.12
CA SER A 75 -1.21 -1.33 -1.74
C SER A 75 0.19 -0.92 -2.19
N ALA A 76 0.33 -0.31 -3.38
CA ALA A 76 1.61 0.21 -3.85
C ALA A 76 2.11 1.39 -3.00
N ALA A 77 1.20 2.31 -2.64
CA ALA A 77 1.52 3.43 -1.76
C ALA A 77 1.94 2.95 -0.36
N ASP A 78 1.23 1.96 0.19
CA ASP A 78 1.58 1.35 1.48
C ASP A 78 2.97 0.68 1.45
N THR A 79 3.29 0.00 0.36
CA THR A 79 4.61 -0.61 0.17
C THR A 79 5.71 0.44 0.10
N LEU A 80 5.50 1.52 -0.67
CA LEU A 80 6.46 2.63 -0.76
C LEU A 80 6.68 3.30 0.60
N ARG A 81 5.61 3.49 1.37
CA ARG A 81 5.68 4.05 2.73
C ARG A 81 6.46 3.15 3.68
N LEU A 82 6.26 1.84 3.58
CA LEU A 82 7.00 0.86 4.35
C LEU A 82 8.51 0.94 4.06
N HIS A 83 8.89 0.94 2.78
CA HIS A 83 10.28 1.06 2.35
C HIS A 83 10.88 2.42 2.76
N ALA A 84 10.11 3.50 2.68
CA ALA A 84 10.56 4.80 3.15
C ALA A 84 10.83 4.80 4.66
N ALA A 85 9.98 4.15 5.44
CA ALA A 85 10.15 4.01 6.89
C ALA A 85 11.38 3.17 7.24
N GLU A 86 11.64 2.08 6.53
CA GLU A 86 12.83 1.25 6.68
C GLU A 86 14.10 2.04 6.36
N ASN A 87 14.13 2.73 5.24
CA ASN A 87 15.26 3.55 4.82
C ASN A 87 15.57 4.66 5.84
N TRP A 88 14.57 5.39 6.29
CA TRP A 88 14.73 6.42 7.31
C TRP A 88 15.26 5.86 8.63
N ARG A 89 14.70 4.76 9.11
CA ARG A 89 15.17 4.09 10.33
C ARG A 89 16.66 3.75 10.22
N ASP A 90 17.08 3.15 9.12
CA ASP A 90 18.46 2.71 8.93
C ASP A 90 19.41 3.91 8.84
N ARG A 91 19.02 4.97 8.15
CA ARG A 91 19.79 6.23 8.10
C ARG A 91 19.90 6.91 9.47
N LEU A 92 18.81 6.96 10.24
CA LEU A 92 18.80 7.54 11.59
C LEU A 92 19.74 6.79 12.54
N ILE A 93 19.86 5.47 12.39
CA ILE A 93 20.80 4.65 13.16
C ILE A 93 22.22 4.87 12.68
N ALA A 94 22.46 4.99 11.39
CA ALA A 94 23.80 5.10 10.82
C ALA A 94 24.43 6.49 11.00
N GLU A 95 23.64 7.58 10.88
CA GLU A 95 24.18 8.93 10.71
C GLU A 95 23.48 9.96 11.62
N ASP A 96 24.27 10.80 12.31
CA ASP A 96 23.72 11.91 13.10
C ASP A 96 23.12 13.01 12.22
N ALA A 97 23.63 13.21 11.01
CA ALA A 97 23.11 14.16 10.04
C ALA A 97 21.66 13.81 9.65
N ALA A 98 21.32 12.52 9.60
CA ALA A 98 19.96 12.06 9.30
C ALA A 98 18.94 12.49 10.38
N VAL A 99 19.35 12.57 11.64
CA VAL A 99 18.49 13.05 12.74
C VAL A 99 18.12 14.52 12.52
N ASN A 100 19.07 15.35 12.13
CA ASN A 100 18.80 16.76 11.85
C ASN A 100 17.90 16.92 10.60
N ALA A 101 18.19 16.17 9.53
CA ALA A 101 17.36 16.16 8.32
C ALA A 101 15.91 15.73 8.62
N TRP A 102 15.75 14.70 9.44
CA TRP A 102 14.42 14.24 9.88
C TRP A 102 13.65 15.32 10.61
N VAL A 103 14.26 15.95 11.62
CA VAL A 103 13.61 16.99 12.44
C VAL A 103 13.20 18.21 11.60
N THR A 104 13.99 18.55 10.60
CA THR A 104 13.65 19.63 9.66
C THR A 104 12.47 19.27 8.79
N GLN A 105 12.39 18.03 8.32
CA GLN A 105 11.35 17.57 7.41
C GLN A 105 10.05 17.21 8.14
N TYR A 106 10.14 16.72 9.39
CA TYR A 106 9.03 16.27 10.21
C TYR A 106 9.04 16.95 11.58
N PRO A 107 8.73 18.26 11.65
CA PRO A 107 8.84 19.06 12.88
C PRO A 107 7.88 18.62 14.00
N GLU A 108 6.80 17.91 13.67
CA GLU A 108 5.83 17.34 14.63
C GLU A 108 6.40 16.15 15.42
N THR A 109 7.62 15.68 15.10
CA THR A 109 8.24 14.54 15.76
C THR A 109 8.80 14.95 17.12
N ASP A 110 8.53 14.17 18.17
CA ASP A 110 9.23 14.35 19.46
C ASP A 110 10.73 14.05 19.29
N VAL A 111 11.52 15.13 19.25
CA VAL A 111 12.97 15.07 19.03
C VAL A 111 13.68 14.34 20.16
N GLN A 112 13.20 14.46 21.40
CA GLN A 112 13.81 13.81 22.55
C GLN A 112 13.60 12.30 22.51
N GLN A 113 12.37 11.87 22.20
CA GLN A 113 12.05 10.46 22.01
C GLN A 113 12.84 9.87 20.83
N LEU A 114 12.88 10.56 19.70
CA LEU A 114 13.64 10.14 18.52
C LEU A 114 15.12 9.90 18.87
N ARG A 115 15.78 10.88 19.49
CA ARG A 115 17.20 10.79 19.89
C ARG A 115 17.45 9.67 20.91
N ALA A 116 16.52 9.45 21.85
CA ALA A 116 16.64 8.36 22.81
C ALA A 116 16.56 6.99 22.12
N LEU A 117 15.58 6.81 21.23
CA LEU A 117 15.42 5.57 20.45
C LEU A 117 16.61 5.30 19.53
N VAL A 118 17.13 6.32 18.84
CA VAL A 118 18.32 6.18 17.98
C VAL A 118 19.54 5.74 18.80
N ARG A 119 19.79 6.39 19.95
CA ARG A 119 20.92 5.99 20.82
C ARG A 119 20.78 4.56 21.33
N GLN A 120 19.58 4.15 21.70
CA GLN A 120 19.34 2.80 22.19
C GLN A 120 19.45 1.78 21.04
N ALA A 121 18.87 2.07 19.88
CA ALA A 121 18.96 1.20 18.71
C ALA A 121 20.41 0.96 18.27
N ARG A 122 21.27 1.99 18.35
CA ARG A 122 22.71 1.85 18.08
C ARG A 122 23.43 0.94 19.07
N LYS A 123 23.00 0.93 20.34
CA LYS A 123 23.56 0.00 21.35
C LYS A 123 23.08 -1.43 21.15
N ASP A 124 21.85 -1.59 20.65
CA ASP A 124 21.25 -2.89 20.43
C ASP A 124 21.72 -3.58 19.13
N VAL A 125 22.56 -2.90 18.31
CA VAL A 125 23.16 -3.51 17.11
C VAL A 125 24.06 -4.67 17.57
N PRO A 126 23.83 -5.90 17.11
CA PRO A 126 24.66 -7.05 17.49
C PRO A 126 26.11 -6.82 17.08
N ALA A 127 27.04 -7.27 17.94
CA ALA A 127 28.45 -7.26 17.58
C ALA A 127 28.67 -8.05 16.27
N PRO A 128 29.67 -7.70 15.45
CA PRO A 128 29.91 -8.37 14.15
C PRO A 128 30.09 -9.87 14.25
N THR A 129 30.55 -10.36 15.39
CA THR A 129 30.66 -11.80 15.73
C THR A 129 29.30 -12.48 15.87
N ASP A 130 28.35 -11.83 16.53
CA ASP A 130 27.00 -12.40 16.77
C ASP A 130 26.16 -12.40 15.49
N ALA A 131 26.34 -11.37 14.65
CA ALA A 131 25.70 -11.29 13.34
C ALA A 131 26.17 -12.44 12.42
N ARG A 132 27.49 -12.76 12.39
CA ARG A 132 28.04 -13.87 11.61
C ARG A 132 27.58 -15.24 12.11
N VAL A 133 27.41 -15.42 13.42
CA VAL A 133 26.91 -16.66 13.99
C VAL A 133 25.42 -16.85 13.65
N ALA A 134 24.63 -15.79 13.71
CA ALA A 134 23.22 -15.82 13.32
C ALA A 134 23.04 -16.15 11.83
N GLU A 135 23.86 -15.54 10.97
CA GLU A 135 23.89 -15.82 9.53
C GLU A 135 24.27 -17.27 9.22
N ALA A 136 25.29 -17.79 9.90
CA ALA A 136 25.75 -19.18 9.76
C ALA A 136 24.70 -20.22 10.24
N THR A 137 23.82 -19.83 11.16
CA THR A 137 22.73 -20.69 11.69
C THR A 137 21.39 -20.47 10.97
N GLY A 138 21.34 -19.58 9.94
CA GLY A 138 20.10 -19.29 9.21
C GLY A 138 19.05 -18.56 10.06
N GLN A 139 19.44 -18.00 11.20
CA GLN A 139 18.55 -17.21 12.05
C GLN A 139 18.68 -15.72 11.73
N ALA A 140 17.55 -15.06 11.46
CA ALA A 140 17.54 -13.61 11.35
C ALA A 140 18.01 -12.98 12.67
N PRO A 141 18.92 -11.97 12.64
CA PRO A 141 19.38 -11.30 13.84
C PRO A 141 18.18 -10.71 14.60
N ARG A 142 18.10 -11.00 15.91
CA ARG A 142 17.04 -10.45 16.77
C ARG A 142 17.20 -8.94 16.85
N GLN A 143 16.29 -8.24 16.20
CA GLN A 143 16.24 -6.79 16.26
C GLN A 143 15.77 -6.33 17.64
N GLY A 144 16.49 -5.41 18.25
CA GLY A 144 16.20 -4.85 19.56
C GLY A 144 14.82 -4.16 19.62
N ARG A 145 14.33 -3.95 20.83
CA ARG A 145 13.06 -3.25 21.07
C ARG A 145 13.10 -1.83 20.50
N ALA A 146 14.19 -1.09 20.74
CA ALA A 146 14.35 0.27 20.27
C ALA A 146 14.36 0.38 18.73
N TYR A 147 14.92 -0.60 18.03
CA TYR A 147 14.87 -0.69 16.57
C TYR A 147 13.44 -0.75 16.03
N ARG A 148 12.58 -1.55 16.66
CA ARG A 148 11.16 -1.68 16.28
C ARG A 148 10.36 -0.44 16.64
N GLU A 149 10.59 0.14 17.81
CA GLU A 149 9.93 1.38 18.26
C GLU A 149 10.31 2.57 17.37
N LEU A 150 11.58 2.67 16.97
CA LEU A 150 12.05 3.67 16.02
C LEU A 150 11.35 3.55 14.66
N PHE A 151 11.22 2.31 14.15
CA PHE A 151 10.48 2.06 12.94
C PHE A 151 9.01 2.52 13.03
N GLN A 152 8.31 2.21 14.14
CA GLN A 152 6.94 2.64 14.34
C GLN A 152 6.82 4.17 14.38
N LEU A 153 7.70 4.85 15.14
CA LEU A 153 7.73 6.30 15.21
C LEU A 153 7.88 6.95 13.83
N VAL A 154 8.83 6.44 13.04
CA VAL A 154 9.08 6.91 11.67
C VAL A 154 7.86 6.68 10.77
N ARG A 155 7.30 5.48 10.79
CA ARG A 155 6.13 5.12 9.98
C ARG A 155 4.92 5.98 10.31
N ASP A 156 4.66 6.20 11.60
CA ASP A 156 3.52 7.00 12.05
C ASP A 156 3.69 8.49 11.67
N ALA A 157 4.92 9.01 11.70
CA ALA A 157 5.22 10.37 11.26
C ALA A 157 5.03 10.53 9.74
N LEU A 158 5.48 9.56 8.92
CA LEU A 158 5.27 9.55 7.47
C LEU A 158 3.78 9.51 7.13
N THR A 159 3.00 8.67 7.82
CA THR A 159 1.55 8.56 7.62
C THR A 159 0.83 9.85 7.96
N ARG A 160 1.20 10.53 9.04
CA ARG A 160 0.62 11.82 9.44
C ARG A 160 0.95 12.93 8.43
N ALA A 161 2.18 12.98 7.95
CA ALA A 161 2.61 13.96 6.96
C ALA A 161 1.84 13.84 5.64
N GLU A 162 1.60 12.62 5.17
CA GLU A 162 0.78 12.37 3.97
C GLU A 162 -0.69 12.77 4.17
N ALA A 163 -1.26 12.46 5.34
CA ALA A 163 -2.64 12.83 5.67
C ALA A 163 -2.83 14.35 5.82
N GLY A 164 -1.79 15.08 6.20
CA GLY A 164 -1.79 16.54 6.34
C GLY A 164 -1.52 17.31 5.03
N THR A 165 -1.08 16.62 3.97
CA THR A 165 -0.88 17.25 2.67
C THR A 165 -2.21 17.21 1.91
N PRO A 166 -2.89 18.36 1.65
CA PRO A 166 -4.09 18.35 0.81
C PRO A 166 -3.69 17.79 -0.55
N GLN A 167 -4.41 16.77 -1.01
CA GLN A 167 -4.31 16.32 -2.40
C GLN A 167 -4.62 17.53 -3.28
N VAL A 168 -3.59 18.10 -3.91
CA VAL A 168 -3.77 19.02 -5.01
C VAL A 168 -4.42 18.18 -6.11
N GLN A 169 -5.75 18.29 -6.22
CA GLN A 169 -6.47 17.79 -7.37
C GLN A 169 -5.77 18.37 -8.59
N ALA A 170 -5.36 17.50 -9.51
CA ALA A 170 -4.93 17.92 -10.83
C ALA A 170 -6.06 18.76 -11.42
N ILE A 171 -5.86 20.08 -11.43
CA ILE A 171 -6.76 21.00 -12.12
C ILE A 171 -6.50 20.71 -13.59
N ASP A 172 -7.51 20.15 -14.24
CA ASP A 172 -7.54 19.95 -15.68
C ASP A 172 -7.14 21.25 -16.39
N ALA A 173 -5.98 21.20 -17.02
CA ALA A 173 -5.53 22.24 -17.92
C ALA A 173 -6.15 21.99 -19.31
N GLU A 174 -7.46 22.11 -19.39
CA GLU A 174 -8.21 22.15 -20.64
C GLU A 174 -9.21 23.30 -20.59
N ASP A 175 -8.73 24.51 -20.69
CA ASP A 175 -9.46 25.62 -21.33
C ASP A 175 -8.49 26.74 -21.69
N ALA A 176 -7.72 26.54 -22.74
CA ALA A 176 -7.12 27.60 -23.50
C ALA A 176 -7.90 27.73 -24.81
N GLY A 177 -9.08 28.33 -24.69
CA GLY A 177 -9.87 28.71 -25.84
C GLY A 177 -9.06 29.59 -26.79
N TYR A 178 -8.71 29.01 -27.92
CA TYR A 178 -8.23 29.73 -29.11
C TYR A 178 -9.41 30.51 -29.72
N THR A 179 -9.51 31.77 -29.43
CA THR A 179 -10.36 32.71 -30.20
C THR A 179 -9.53 33.26 -31.34
N ASP A 180 -9.72 32.69 -32.52
CA ASP A 180 -9.32 33.25 -33.79
C ASP A 180 -10.30 34.41 -34.14
N ASP A 181 -9.86 35.63 -33.96
CA ASP A 181 -10.54 36.82 -34.49
C ASP A 181 -9.80 37.31 -35.74
N SER A 182 -10.07 36.65 -36.86
CA SER A 182 -9.70 37.13 -38.19
C SER A 182 -10.87 37.87 -38.80
N ARG A 183 -10.93 39.18 -38.56
CA ARG A 183 -11.75 40.06 -39.39
C ARG A 183 -10.95 41.25 -39.87
N ALA A 184 -10.38 41.07 -41.05
CA ALA A 184 -9.86 42.15 -41.87
C ALA A 184 -11.01 42.90 -42.50
N GLY A 185 -10.94 44.22 -42.44
CA GLY A 185 -11.66 45.13 -43.31
C GLY A 185 -10.98 45.28 -44.66
#